data_072c1ab83e72d7d2508a6e664ceeca18
#
_entry.id   072c1ab83e72d7d2508a6e664ceeca18
#
_cell.length_a   1.000
_cell.length_b   1.000
_cell.length_c   1.000
_cell.angle_alpha   90.00
_cell.angle_beta   90.00
_cell.angle_gamma   90.00
#
_symmetry.space_group_name_H-M   'P 1'
#
loop_
_entity.id
_entity.type
_entity.pdbx_description
1 polymer ?
#
loop_
_entity_poly.entity_id
_entity_poly.type
_entity_poly.pdbx_seq_one_letter_code
_entity_poly.pdbx_strand_id
1 'polypeptide(L)'
;VLRGKPVGEQGAADRWTALALFRQARWGGGAASSPSLHMEVLSMSYTVFVIGNIASGKSTACAYLASRGARHIDLDAMAKGLYVPGSQLVQSIAEEFGWDVLDEYGAIRSSVLASRAFVNPEFIAALNAIVHPVLLDHLSTVLLPVQCCSTVVPEYPLTVVEVSAAASFTDAFGLADDVLAVHAPLDIRRARALERGMSADDFEARSSVQPCDDELIAMAGHVIDNSAGDDSLFVCLDEWIEERGITGLDGAGTHA
;
A
#
# COMPACT_ATOMS: atom_id res chain seq x y z
N VAL A 1 -35.78 -5.75 24.05
CA VAL A 1 -34.34 -5.41 23.86
C VAL A 1 -33.99 -5.84 22.44
N LEU A 2 -34.05 -4.90 21.51
CA LEU A 2 -33.66 -5.08 20.09
C LEU A 2 -32.15 -4.87 19.96
N ARG A 3 -31.40 -5.92 19.68
CA ARG A 3 -29.99 -5.83 19.27
C ARG A 3 -29.95 -5.33 17.83
N GLY A 4 -29.50 -4.10 17.64
CA GLY A 4 -29.15 -3.55 16.33
C GLY A 4 -27.95 -4.30 15.75
N LYS A 5 -28.05 -4.71 14.48
CA LYS A 5 -26.91 -5.23 13.70
C LYS A 5 -25.89 -4.13 13.46
N PRO A 6 -24.59 -4.43 13.46
CA PRO A 6 -23.56 -3.45 13.09
C PRO A 6 -23.70 -3.08 11.61
N VAL A 7 -23.77 -1.78 11.33
CA VAL A 7 -24.01 -1.18 9.99
C VAL A 7 -22.72 -1.15 9.13
N GLY A 8 -21.65 -1.89 9.48
CA GLY A 8 -20.33 -1.74 8.87
C GLY A 8 -19.98 -2.68 7.71
N GLU A 9 -20.39 -3.94 7.77
CA GLU A 9 -19.84 -4.96 6.86
C GLU A 9 -20.45 -4.98 5.44
N GLN A 10 -21.71 -4.60 5.29
CA GLN A 10 -22.38 -4.61 3.98
C GLN A 10 -21.93 -3.45 3.08
N GLY A 11 -21.65 -2.29 3.65
CA GLY A 11 -21.22 -1.11 2.90
C GLY A 11 -19.78 -1.18 2.36
N ALA A 12 -18.91 -1.94 3.00
CA ALA A 12 -17.54 -2.17 2.52
C ALA A 12 -17.56 -3.14 1.32
N ALA A 13 -18.23 -4.28 1.45
CA ALA A 13 -18.33 -5.28 0.37
C ALA A 13 -18.96 -4.70 -0.91
N ASP A 14 -19.98 -3.84 -0.78
CA ASP A 14 -20.63 -3.19 -1.93
C ASP A 14 -19.69 -2.18 -2.63
N ARG A 15 -18.84 -1.47 -1.87
CA ARG A 15 -17.82 -0.55 -2.41
C ARG A 15 -16.71 -1.31 -3.15
N TRP A 16 -16.28 -2.44 -2.62
CA TRP A 16 -15.28 -3.32 -3.25
C TRP A 16 -15.75 -3.85 -4.60
N THR A 17 -16.99 -4.34 -4.64
CA THR A 17 -17.60 -4.86 -5.86
C THR A 17 -17.76 -3.77 -6.92
N ALA A 18 -18.16 -2.57 -6.53
CA ALA A 18 -18.30 -1.43 -7.44
C ALA A 18 -16.94 -0.99 -8.01
N LEU A 19 -15.88 -0.97 -7.20
CA LEU A 19 -14.53 -0.58 -7.64
C LEU A 19 -13.93 -1.62 -8.60
N ALA A 20 -14.06 -2.90 -8.27
CA ALA A 20 -13.59 -4.00 -9.11
C ALA A 20 -14.30 -4.02 -10.46
N LEU A 21 -15.63 -3.84 -10.47
CA LEU A 21 -16.43 -3.78 -11.71
C LEU A 21 -16.08 -2.53 -12.54
N PHE A 22 -15.83 -1.40 -11.91
CA PHE A 22 -15.47 -0.16 -12.60
C PHE A 22 -14.06 -0.25 -13.22
N ARG A 23 -13.10 -0.84 -12.52
CA ARG A 23 -11.73 -1.07 -13.04
C ARG A 23 -11.73 -2.11 -14.16
N GLN A 24 -12.47 -3.19 -14.02
CA GLN A 24 -12.60 -4.22 -15.06
C GLN A 24 -13.26 -3.68 -16.35
N ALA A 25 -14.21 -2.74 -16.24
CA ALA A 25 -14.84 -2.09 -17.40
C ALA A 25 -13.87 -1.15 -18.14
N ARG A 26 -12.87 -0.59 -17.47
CA ARG A 26 -11.89 0.33 -18.06
C ARG A 26 -10.83 -0.37 -18.93
N TRP A 27 -10.47 -1.61 -18.60
CA TRP A 27 -9.39 -2.36 -19.26
C TRP A 27 -9.84 -3.58 -20.05
N GLY A 28 -11.12 -3.94 -19.97
CA GLY A 28 -11.72 -5.01 -20.75
C GLY A 28 -11.89 -4.61 -22.21
N GLY A 29 -10.87 -4.80 -23.05
CA GLY A 29 -10.91 -4.58 -24.49
C GLY A 29 -11.90 -5.51 -25.17
N GLY A 30 -13.15 -5.07 -25.34
CA GLY A 30 -14.18 -5.70 -26.14
C GLY A 30 -14.83 -4.64 -27.01
N ALA A 31 -14.58 -4.70 -28.32
CA ALA A 31 -15.19 -3.82 -29.31
C ALA A 31 -16.71 -3.96 -29.31
N ALA A 32 -17.41 -2.91 -28.87
CA ALA A 32 -18.82 -2.71 -29.15
C ALA A 32 -19.02 -1.28 -29.62
N SER A 33 -19.41 -1.15 -30.86
CA SER A 33 -19.74 0.08 -31.57
C SER A 33 -21.02 0.74 -31.07
N SER A 34 -20.92 2.08 -30.86
CA SER A 34 -21.99 3.10 -30.84
C SER A 34 -22.74 3.38 -29.55
N PRO A 35 -23.26 4.60 -29.31
CA PRO A 35 -23.10 5.88 -29.98
C PRO A 35 -22.46 6.98 -29.10
N SER A 36 -22.01 8.06 -29.76
CA SER A 36 -21.40 9.27 -29.21
C SER A 36 -22.17 9.92 -28.05
N LEU A 37 -21.84 9.45 -26.84
CA LEU A 37 -21.87 10.27 -25.65
C LEU A 37 -20.39 10.64 -25.42
N HIS A 38 -20.05 11.91 -25.55
CA HIS A 38 -18.82 12.47 -25.02
C HIS A 38 -18.88 12.35 -23.50
N MET A 39 -18.66 11.15 -23.02
CA MET A 39 -18.32 10.93 -21.61
C MET A 39 -16.84 11.33 -21.55
N GLU A 40 -16.58 12.59 -21.13
CA GLU A 40 -15.26 12.97 -20.65
C GLU A 40 -14.83 11.89 -19.67
N VAL A 41 -13.82 11.12 -20.08
CA VAL A 41 -13.21 10.09 -19.24
C VAL A 41 -12.73 10.84 -18.01
N LEU A 42 -13.44 10.70 -16.90
CA LEU A 42 -13.00 11.18 -15.60
C LEU A 42 -11.58 10.62 -15.42
N SER A 43 -10.58 11.48 -15.51
CA SER A 43 -9.19 11.12 -15.30
C SER A 43 -9.06 10.70 -13.85
N MET A 44 -9.15 9.40 -13.59
CA MET A 44 -8.87 8.86 -12.26
C MET A 44 -7.36 8.76 -12.08
N SER A 45 -6.86 9.07 -10.89
CA SER A 45 -5.47 8.80 -10.52
C SER A 45 -5.14 7.33 -10.78
N TYR A 46 -4.03 7.07 -11.47
CA TYR A 46 -3.51 5.71 -11.57
C TYR A 46 -2.96 5.31 -10.22
N THR A 47 -3.33 4.16 -9.72
CA THR A 47 -2.88 3.68 -8.40
C THR A 47 -1.95 2.49 -8.57
N VAL A 48 -0.72 2.62 -8.09
CA VAL A 48 0.25 1.52 -8.07
C VAL A 48 0.60 1.14 -6.63
N PHE A 49 0.61 -0.16 -6.34
CA PHE A 49 1.17 -0.68 -5.10
C PHE A 49 2.60 -1.09 -5.34
N VAL A 50 3.53 -0.47 -4.62
CA VAL A 50 4.96 -0.79 -4.70
C VAL A 50 5.29 -1.74 -3.57
N ILE A 51 5.70 -2.96 -3.94
CA ILE A 51 6.10 -4.03 -3.04
C ILE A 51 7.58 -4.31 -3.16
N GLY A 52 8.16 -4.95 -2.15
CA GLY A 52 9.58 -5.29 -2.17
C GLY A 52 10.06 -5.70 -0.79
N ASN A 53 10.98 -6.65 -0.77
CA ASN A 53 11.59 -7.13 0.46
C ASN A 53 12.52 -6.07 1.08
N ILE A 54 12.91 -6.27 2.33
CA ILE A 54 13.80 -5.37 3.07
C ILE A 54 15.05 -5.06 2.24
N ALA A 55 15.41 -3.77 2.19
CA ALA A 55 16.55 -3.22 1.47
C ALA A 55 16.56 -3.45 -0.07
N SER A 56 15.43 -3.81 -0.70
CA SER A 56 15.34 -3.94 -2.16
C SER A 56 15.40 -2.59 -2.90
N GLY A 57 15.09 -1.47 -2.24
CA GLY A 57 15.00 -0.14 -2.84
C GLY A 57 13.57 0.37 -3.02
N LYS A 58 12.58 -0.33 -2.48
CA LYS A 58 11.16 0.05 -2.53
C LYS A 58 10.91 1.52 -2.16
N SER A 59 11.39 1.97 -0.99
CA SER A 59 11.22 3.35 -0.53
C SER A 59 11.95 4.36 -1.42
N THR A 60 13.07 3.98 -2.04
CA THR A 60 13.79 4.80 -3.03
C THR A 60 12.94 4.98 -4.28
N ALA A 61 12.31 3.91 -4.78
CA ALA A 61 11.39 3.97 -5.90
C ALA A 61 10.17 4.85 -5.60
N CYS A 62 9.56 4.69 -4.43
CA CYS A 62 8.42 5.52 -3.98
C CYS A 62 8.81 7.01 -3.87
N ALA A 63 9.97 7.30 -3.29
CA ALA A 63 10.48 8.68 -3.17
C ALA A 63 10.77 9.29 -4.56
N TYR A 64 11.31 8.51 -5.49
CA TYR A 64 11.51 8.96 -6.87
C TYR A 64 10.19 9.31 -7.55
N LEU A 65 9.20 8.42 -7.51
CA LEU A 65 7.88 8.67 -8.09
C LEU A 65 7.20 9.89 -7.46
N ALA A 66 7.36 10.07 -6.14
CA ALA A 66 6.87 11.26 -5.44
C ALA A 66 7.56 12.54 -5.92
N SER A 67 8.86 12.50 -6.17
CA SER A 67 9.61 13.65 -6.72
C SER A 67 9.19 14.02 -8.15
N ARG A 68 8.58 13.07 -8.87
CA ARG A 68 7.98 13.27 -10.19
C ARG A 68 6.54 13.80 -10.12
N GLY A 69 6.00 14.03 -8.93
CA GLY A 69 4.65 14.56 -8.74
C GLY A 69 3.58 13.52 -8.39
N ALA A 70 3.96 12.28 -8.11
CA ALA A 70 3.03 11.27 -7.62
C ALA A 70 2.66 11.53 -6.14
N ARG A 71 1.41 11.20 -5.77
CA ARG A 71 1.02 11.11 -4.37
C ARG A 71 1.62 9.85 -3.74
N HIS A 72 2.38 10.00 -2.67
CA HIS A 72 2.93 8.86 -1.93
C HIS A 72 2.12 8.57 -0.66
N ILE A 73 1.75 7.31 -0.48
CA ILE A 73 1.09 6.78 0.71
C ILE A 73 1.97 5.68 1.28
N ASP A 74 2.53 5.90 2.46
CA ASP A 74 3.21 4.87 3.25
C ASP A 74 2.14 4.14 4.07
N LEU A 75 1.93 2.85 3.76
CA LEU A 75 0.88 2.05 4.39
C LEU A 75 1.18 1.76 5.86
N ASP A 76 2.45 1.61 6.25
CA ASP A 76 2.84 1.40 7.65
C ASP A 76 2.62 2.67 8.47
N ALA A 77 2.90 3.84 7.91
CA ALA A 77 2.62 5.12 8.54
C ALA A 77 1.10 5.36 8.65
N MET A 78 0.34 5.00 7.61
CA MET A 78 -1.13 5.07 7.62
C MET A 78 -1.70 4.18 8.72
N ALA A 79 -1.27 2.93 8.84
CA ALA A 79 -1.72 2.00 9.89
C ALA A 79 -1.46 2.56 11.28
N LYS A 80 -0.27 3.11 11.54
CA LYS A 80 0.06 3.76 12.80
C LYS A 80 -0.81 4.98 13.08
N GLY A 81 -1.17 5.74 12.04
CA GLY A 81 -2.08 6.89 12.15
C GLY A 81 -3.50 6.52 12.60
N LEU A 82 -3.91 5.25 12.41
CA LEU A 82 -5.21 4.75 12.86
C LEU A 82 -5.24 4.42 14.37
N TYR A 83 -4.10 4.38 15.05
CA TYR A 83 -4.02 4.09 16.49
C TYR A 83 -4.43 5.30 17.33
N VAL A 84 -5.66 5.78 17.14
CA VAL A 84 -6.21 6.92 17.88
C VAL A 84 -6.61 6.46 19.28
N PRO A 85 -6.11 7.11 20.37
CA PRO A 85 -6.49 6.77 21.73
C PRO A 85 -7.99 6.72 21.93
N GLY A 86 -8.48 5.66 22.59
CA GLY A 86 -9.91 5.44 22.83
C GLY A 86 -10.72 4.92 21.65
N SER A 87 -10.11 4.76 20.46
CA SER A 87 -10.79 4.14 19.30
C SER A 87 -11.05 2.65 19.54
N GLN A 88 -12.05 2.10 18.83
CA GLN A 88 -12.36 0.66 18.86
C GLN A 88 -11.13 -0.18 18.46
N LEU A 89 -10.36 0.28 17.47
CA LEU A 89 -9.14 -0.39 17.02
C LEU A 89 -8.12 -0.53 18.17
N VAL A 90 -7.86 0.57 18.89
CA VAL A 90 -6.91 0.58 20.01
C VAL A 90 -7.41 -0.31 21.16
N GLN A 91 -8.71 -0.32 21.44
CA GLN A 91 -9.31 -1.21 22.43
C GLN A 91 -9.16 -2.68 22.04
N SER A 92 -9.46 -3.06 20.80
CA SER A 92 -9.30 -4.44 20.31
C SER A 92 -7.84 -4.90 20.38
N ILE A 93 -6.87 -4.02 20.08
CA ILE A 93 -5.44 -4.34 20.24
C ILE A 93 -5.11 -4.57 21.72
N ALA A 94 -5.61 -3.74 22.64
CA ALA A 94 -5.35 -3.89 24.07
C ALA A 94 -6.02 -5.14 24.65
N GLU A 95 -7.19 -5.53 24.17
CA GLU A 95 -7.88 -6.76 24.56
C GLU A 95 -7.08 -8.00 24.15
N GLU A 96 -6.49 -8.01 22.96
CA GLU A 96 -5.70 -9.14 22.45
C GLU A 96 -4.29 -9.19 23.05
N PHE A 97 -3.59 -8.04 23.13
CA PHE A 97 -2.18 -7.96 23.48
C PHE A 97 -1.92 -7.52 24.93
N GLY A 98 -2.97 -7.22 25.69
CA GLY A 98 -2.91 -6.76 27.08
C GLY A 98 -2.92 -5.23 27.20
N TRP A 99 -3.60 -4.74 28.24
CA TRP A 99 -3.84 -3.30 28.46
C TRP A 99 -2.58 -2.47 28.74
N ASP A 100 -1.48 -3.09 29.12
CA ASP A 100 -0.18 -2.44 29.30
C ASP A 100 0.56 -2.12 27.98
N VAL A 101 -0.01 -2.51 26.81
CA VAL A 101 0.40 -1.95 25.51
C VAL A 101 -0.01 -0.48 25.36
N LEU A 102 -0.86 0.04 26.26
CA LEU A 102 -1.26 1.44 26.30
C LEU A 102 -0.42 2.23 27.33
N ASP A 103 -0.22 3.50 27.06
CA ASP A 103 0.32 4.45 28.03
C ASP A 103 -0.79 5.07 28.90
N GLU A 104 -0.43 5.99 29.76
CA GLU A 104 -1.35 6.72 30.66
C GLU A 104 -2.38 7.59 29.92
N TYR A 105 -2.14 7.89 28.64
CA TYR A 105 -3.03 8.68 27.79
C TYR A 105 -3.87 7.78 26.84
N GLY A 106 -3.73 6.46 26.95
CA GLY A 106 -4.42 5.49 26.10
C GLY A 106 -3.82 5.35 24.69
N ALA A 107 -2.60 5.86 24.46
CA ALA A 107 -1.89 5.69 23.21
C ALA A 107 -1.10 4.39 23.19
N ILE A 108 -0.97 3.78 21.99
CA ILE A 108 -0.20 2.53 21.79
C ILE A 108 1.29 2.77 22.05
N ARG A 109 1.87 2.01 22.97
CA ARG A 109 3.32 1.88 23.16
C ARG A 109 3.88 0.96 22.09
N SER A 110 4.32 1.52 20.96
CA SER A 110 4.75 0.75 19.79
C SER A 110 5.82 -0.30 20.10
N SER A 111 6.77 -0.01 21.00
CA SER A 111 7.81 -0.97 21.39
C SER A 111 7.25 -2.16 22.18
N VAL A 112 6.27 -1.91 23.06
CA VAL A 112 5.62 -2.96 23.85
C VAL A 112 4.75 -3.83 22.95
N LEU A 113 3.93 -3.22 22.09
CA LEU A 113 3.12 -3.95 21.10
C LEU A 113 4.02 -4.79 20.19
N ALA A 114 5.09 -4.20 19.63
CA ALA A 114 6.03 -4.92 18.77
C ALA A 114 6.67 -6.12 19.48
N SER A 115 7.12 -5.96 20.74
CA SER A 115 7.71 -7.05 21.52
C SER A 115 6.76 -8.22 21.77
N ARG A 116 5.44 -8.01 21.65
CA ARG A 116 4.42 -9.05 21.80
C ARG A 116 3.96 -9.62 20.46
N ALA A 117 3.67 -8.74 19.53
CA ALA A 117 3.15 -9.13 18.21
C ALA A 117 4.19 -9.92 17.39
N PHE A 118 5.49 -9.60 17.51
CA PHE A 118 6.54 -10.25 16.72
C PHE A 118 7.20 -11.46 17.40
N VAL A 119 6.61 -12.01 18.46
CA VAL A 119 7.13 -13.23 19.14
C VAL A 119 6.98 -14.47 18.26
N ASN A 120 5.85 -14.57 17.54
CA ASN A 120 5.58 -15.69 16.64
C ASN A 120 4.61 -15.26 15.52
N PRO A 121 4.49 -16.06 14.45
CA PRO A 121 3.58 -15.79 13.33
C PRO A 121 2.09 -15.68 13.72
N GLU A 122 1.66 -16.39 14.76
CA GLU A 122 0.26 -16.39 15.20
C GLU A 122 -0.14 -15.02 15.76
N PHE A 123 0.74 -14.39 16.55
CA PHE A 123 0.48 -13.04 17.07
C PHE A 123 0.56 -11.97 15.98
N ILE A 124 1.44 -12.13 14.99
CA ILE A 124 1.44 -11.27 13.80
C ILE A 124 0.10 -11.39 13.08
N ALA A 125 -0.40 -12.60 12.87
CA ALA A 125 -1.68 -12.84 12.22
C ALA A 125 -2.86 -12.25 13.03
N ALA A 126 -2.83 -12.37 14.37
CA ALA A 126 -3.83 -11.76 15.24
C ALA A 126 -3.84 -10.22 15.13
N LEU A 127 -2.66 -9.58 15.16
CA LEU A 127 -2.56 -8.14 14.96
C LEU A 127 -3.08 -7.72 13.58
N ASN A 128 -2.69 -8.44 12.55
CA ASN A 128 -3.14 -8.18 11.18
C ASN A 128 -4.66 -8.35 11.04
N ALA A 129 -5.26 -9.37 11.67
CA ALA A 129 -6.71 -9.57 11.66
C ALA A 129 -7.49 -8.40 12.30
N ILE A 130 -6.90 -7.73 13.28
CA ILE A 130 -7.49 -6.54 13.93
C ILE A 130 -7.28 -5.28 13.07
N VAL A 131 -6.06 -5.07 12.56
CA VAL A 131 -5.66 -3.82 11.91
C VAL A 131 -6.07 -3.75 10.44
N HIS A 132 -5.91 -4.85 9.68
CA HIS A 132 -6.09 -4.84 8.23
C HIS A 132 -7.50 -4.43 7.78
N PRO A 133 -8.60 -4.88 8.40
CA PRO A 133 -9.93 -4.45 7.96
C PRO A 133 -10.13 -2.93 8.07
N VAL A 134 -9.64 -2.32 9.16
CA VAL A 134 -9.75 -0.88 9.39
C VAL A 134 -8.84 -0.10 8.43
N LEU A 135 -7.60 -0.59 8.23
CA LEU A 135 -6.65 -0.01 7.30
C LEU A 135 -7.16 -0.06 5.87
N LEU A 136 -7.76 -1.18 5.48
CA LEU A 136 -8.31 -1.41 4.16
C LEU A 136 -9.50 -0.49 3.87
N ASP A 137 -10.43 -0.33 4.82
CA ASP A 137 -11.55 0.60 4.70
C ASP A 137 -11.06 2.05 4.59
N HIS A 138 -10.08 2.44 5.40
CA HIS A 138 -9.48 3.77 5.34
C HIS A 138 -8.76 4.01 4.00
N LEU A 139 -7.91 3.08 3.57
CA LEU A 139 -7.21 3.15 2.28
C LEU A 139 -8.19 3.25 1.12
N SER A 140 -9.25 2.43 1.11
CA SER A 140 -10.28 2.49 0.07
C SER A 140 -10.95 3.86 0.01
N THR A 141 -11.23 4.47 1.15
CA THR A 141 -11.81 5.82 1.24
C THR A 141 -10.85 6.88 0.69
N VAL A 142 -9.55 6.73 0.95
CA VAL A 142 -8.51 7.66 0.48
C VAL A 142 -8.26 7.54 -1.02
N LEU A 143 -8.39 6.33 -1.59
CA LEU A 143 -8.15 6.05 -3.01
C LEU A 143 -9.39 6.30 -3.89
N LEU A 144 -10.58 6.22 -3.31
CA LEU A 144 -11.81 6.48 -4.04
C LEU A 144 -12.03 7.99 -4.19
N PRO A 145 -12.28 8.49 -5.40
CA PRO A 145 -12.71 9.87 -5.56
C PRO A 145 -14.06 10.05 -4.87
N VAL A 146 -14.19 11.13 -4.11
CA VAL A 146 -15.50 11.54 -3.58
C VAL A 146 -16.42 11.80 -4.78
N GLN A 147 -17.45 10.97 -4.95
CA GLN A 147 -18.49 11.22 -5.95
C GLN A 147 -19.27 12.48 -5.55
N CYS A 148 -18.77 13.61 -5.97
CA CYS A 148 -19.53 14.85 -6.00
C CYS A 148 -19.81 15.22 -7.45
N CYS A 149 -21.00 15.75 -7.72
CA CYS A 149 -21.61 16.00 -9.04
C CYS A 149 -20.85 17.00 -9.96
N SER A 150 -19.55 17.10 -9.85
CA SER A 150 -18.69 17.94 -10.68
C SER A 150 -17.45 17.15 -11.10
N THR A 151 -17.00 17.39 -12.31
CA THR A 151 -15.78 16.87 -12.91
C THR A 151 -14.60 17.20 -12.01
N VAL A 152 -14.24 16.28 -11.10
CA VAL A 152 -13.05 16.43 -10.26
C VAL A 152 -11.89 15.81 -11.03
N VAL A 153 -11.02 16.65 -11.56
CA VAL A 153 -9.70 16.21 -12.02
C VAL A 153 -8.94 15.76 -10.78
N PRO A 154 -8.40 14.55 -10.73
CA PRO A 154 -7.62 14.10 -9.58
C PRO A 154 -6.43 15.06 -9.40
N GLU A 155 -6.17 15.43 -8.15
CA GLU A 155 -5.06 16.29 -7.79
C GLU A 155 -3.70 15.71 -8.21
N TYR A 156 -3.64 14.37 -8.27
CA TYR A 156 -2.43 13.62 -8.64
C TYR A 156 -2.73 12.63 -9.76
N PRO A 157 -1.95 12.62 -10.85
CA PRO A 157 -2.11 11.65 -11.95
C PRO A 157 -1.73 10.23 -11.53
N LEU A 158 -0.81 10.09 -10.57
CA LEU A 158 -0.34 8.83 -10.02
C LEU A 158 -0.41 8.85 -8.49
N THR A 159 -0.95 7.78 -7.91
CA THR A 159 -0.87 7.49 -6.47
C THR A 159 -0.03 6.24 -6.26
N VAL A 160 1.01 6.37 -5.47
CA VAL A 160 1.95 5.29 -5.11
C VAL A 160 1.67 4.87 -3.68
N VAL A 161 1.31 3.61 -3.47
CA VAL A 161 1.11 3.03 -2.14
C VAL A 161 2.29 2.12 -1.83
N GLU A 162 3.10 2.50 -0.84
CA GLU A 162 4.22 1.70 -0.38
C GLU A 162 3.74 0.61 0.57
N VAL A 163 3.98 -0.67 0.21
CA VAL A 163 3.52 -1.84 0.96
C VAL A 163 4.71 -2.67 1.43
N SER A 164 4.99 -2.67 2.75
CA SER A 164 6.12 -3.40 3.32
C SER A 164 5.80 -4.87 3.63
N ALA A 165 4.55 -5.18 3.95
CA ALA A 165 4.09 -6.51 4.31
C ALA A 165 3.18 -7.11 3.21
N ALA A 166 3.68 -7.19 1.97
CA ALA A 166 2.91 -7.56 0.80
C ALA A 166 2.13 -8.87 0.97
N ALA A 167 2.77 -9.93 1.48
CA ALA A 167 2.16 -11.25 1.64
C ALA A 167 0.95 -11.27 2.59
N SER A 168 0.91 -10.37 3.57
CA SER A 168 -0.20 -10.30 4.52
C SER A 168 -1.30 -9.31 4.12
N PHE A 169 -1.11 -8.55 3.03
CA PHE A 169 -2.03 -7.49 2.60
C PHE A 169 -2.48 -7.63 1.14
N THR A 170 -2.47 -8.85 0.60
CA THR A 170 -2.86 -9.14 -0.79
C THR A 170 -4.31 -8.79 -1.10
N ASP A 171 -5.20 -8.80 -0.12
CA ASP A 171 -6.60 -8.42 -0.28
C ASP A 171 -6.77 -6.97 -0.76
N ALA A 172 -5.80 -6.09 -0.46
CA ALA A 172 -5.78 -4.72 -0.92
C ALA A 172 -5.39 -4.55 -2.39
N PHE A 173 -4.77 -5.55 -3.02
CA PHE A 173 -4.25 -5.42 -4.40
C PHE A 173 -5.37 -5.16 -5.42
N GLY A 174 -6.61 -5.55 -5.11
CA GLY A 174 -7.78 -5.16 -5.90
C GLY A 174 -8.06 -3.66 -5.96
N LEU A 175 -7.45 -2.84 -5.08
CA LEU A 175 -7.53 -1.37 -5.12
C LEU A 175 -6.50 -0.74 -6.06
N ALA A 176 -5.48 -1.49 -6.50
CA ALA A 176 -4.44 -0.99 -7.39
C ALA A 176 -4.79 -1.22 -8.86
N ASP A 177 -4.31 -0.34 -9.74
CA ASP A 177 -4.32 -0.56 -11.19
C ASP A 177 -3.14 -1.45 -11.59
N ASP A 178 -2.04 -1.41 -10.81
CA ASP A 178 -0.87 -2.28 -10.99
C ASP A 178 -0.19 -2.55 -9.64
N VAL A 179 0.56 -3.65 -9.58
CA VAL A 179 1.45 -4.00 -8.46
C VAL A 179 2.87 -4.08 -9.01
N LEU A 180 3.74 -3.20 -8.54
CA LEU A 180 5.12 -3.06 -8.95
C LEU A 180 6.05 -3.65 -7.89
N ALA A 181 6.78 -4.72 -8.21
CA ALA A 181 7.79 -5.27 -7.33
C ALA A 181 9.16 -4.65 -7.61
N VAL A 182 9.78 -4.09 -6.58
CA VAL A 182 11.20 -3.70 -6.61
C VAL A 182 12.02 -4.85 -6.03
N HIS A 183 12.76 -5.52 -6.89
CA HIS A 183 13.55 -6.71 -6.56
C HIS A 183 15.04 -6.38 -6.49
N ALA A 184 15.74 -7.02 -5.57
CA ALA A 184 17.20 -7.15 -5.56
C ALA A 184 17.57 -8.47 -4.87
N PRO A 185 18.63 -9.17 -5.32
CA PRO A 185 19.11 -10.41 -4.72
C PRO A 185 19.41 -10.27 -3.22
N LEU A 186 19.26 -11.35 -2.48
CA LEU A 186 19.37 -11.38 -1.02
C LEU A 186 20.72 -10.85 -0.51
N ASP A 187 21.82 -11.22 -1.16
CA ASP A 187 23.16 -10.78 -0.82
C ASP A 187 23.34 -9.25 -0.99
N ILE A 188 22.78 -8.67 -2.04
CA ILE A 188 22.77 -7.22 -2.29
C ILE A 188 21.90 -6.53 -1.24
N ARG A 189 20.72 -7.06 -0.94
CA ARG A 189 19.83 -6.50 0.10
C ARG A 189 20.51 -6.52 1.47
N ARG A 190 21.19 -7.62 1.79
CA ARG A 190 21.96 -7.77 3.04
C ARG A 190 23.07 -6.73 3.13
N ALA A 191 23.89 -6.58 2.08
CA ALA A 191 24.96 -5.58 2.04
C ALA A 191 24.42 -4.17 2.27
N ARG A 192 23.36 -3.78 1.56
CA ARG A 192 22.72 -2.47 1.71
C ARG A 192 22.13 -2.24 3.11
N ALA A 193 21.57 -3.26 3.74
CA ALA A 193 21.03 -3.16 5.09
C ALA A 193 22.15 -2.93 6.13
N LEU A 194 23.24 -3.68 6.02
CA LEU A 194 24.41 -3.51 6.90
C LEU A 194 25.08 -2.13 6.74
N GLU A 195 25.21 -1.66 5.51
CA GLU A 195 25.75 -0.32 5.21
C GLU A 195 24.91 0.80 5.84
N ARG A 196 23.58 0.61 5.93
CA ARG A 196 22.65 1.53 6.61
C ARG A 196 22.67 1.40 8.15
N GLY A 197 23.57 0.57 8.71
CA GLY A 197 23.73 0.38 10.15
C GLY A 197 22.83 -0.65 10.79
N MET A 198 22.11 -1.48 10.01
CA MET A 198 21.34 -2.62 10.53
C MET A 198 22.31 -3.74 10.94
N SER A 199 22.03 -4.43 12.05
CA SER A 199 22.80 -5.62 12.39
C SER A 199 22.46 -6.79 11.45
N ALA A 200 23.40 -7.74 11.32
CA ALA A 200 23.14 -8.95 10.53
C ALA A 200 21.97 -9.76 11.10
N ASP A 201 21.89 -9.87 12.41
CA ASP A 201 20.82 -10.62 13.11
C ASP A 201 19.45 -9.98 12.88
N ASP A 202 19.36 -8.65 12.93
CA ASP A 202 18.13 -7.92 12.61
C ASP A 202 17.69 -8.11 11.15
N PHE A 203 18.66 -8.11 10.22
CA PHE A 203 18.37 -8.36 8.81
C PHE A 203 17.82 -9.77 8.60
N GLU A 204 18.49 -10.79 9.14
CA GLU A 204 18.06 -12.19 9.02
C GLU A 204 16.67 -12.39 9.63
N ALA A 205 16.43 -11.85 10.84
CA ALA A 205 15.14 -11.94 11.51
C ALA A 205 14.00 -11.33 10.67
N ARG A 206 14.22 -10.16 10.06
CA ARG A 206 13.22 -9.51 9.21
C ARG A 206 13.05 -10.19 7.86
N SER A 207 14.15 -10.65 7.26
CA SER A 207 14.13 -11.33 5.98
C SER A 207 13.43 -12.68 6.05
N SER A 208 13.58 -13.40 7.17
CA SER A 208 12.99 -14.75 7.36
C SER A 208 11.45 -14.76 7.43
N VAL A 209 10.82 -13.62 7.74
CA VAL A 209 9.35 -13.49 7.80
C VAL A 209 8.75 -12.88 6.53
N GLN A 210 9.59 -12.48 5.57
CA GLN A 210 9.15 -11.97 4.28
C GLN A 210 8.98 -13.09 3.25
N PRO A 211 8.15 -12.91 2.21
CA PRO A 211 8.03 -13.88 1.12
C PRO A 211 9.38 -14.08 0.42
N CYS A 212 9.61 -15.26 -0.13
CA CYS A 212 10.77 -15.48 -0.99
C CYS A 212 10.65 -14.63 -2.27
N ASP A 213 11.77 -14.48 -3.00
CA ASP A 213 11.78 -13.59 -4.17
C ASP A 213 10.81 -14.08 -5.26
N ASP A 214 10.65 -15.39 -5.47
CA ASP A 214 9.68 -15.95 -6.43
C ASP A 214 8.22 -15.66 -6.02
N GLU A 215 7.90 -15.77 -4.75
CA GLU A 215 6.57 -15.45 -4.22
C GLU A 215 6.28 -13.96 -4.37
N LEU A 216 7.25 -13.09 -4.07
CA LEU A 216 7.11 -11.65 -4.24
C LEU A 216 6.86 -11.27 -5.71
N ILE A 217 7.65 -11.85 -6.61
CA ILE A 217 7.54 -11.64 -8.06
C ILE A 217 6.18 -12.12 -8.58
N ALA A 218 5.69 -13.25 -8.08
CA ALA A 218 4.39 -13.78 -8.47
C ALA A 218 3.19 -12.89 -8.06
N MET A 219 3.37 -12.03 -7.05
CA MET A 219 2.34 -11.07 -6.62
C MET A 219 2.26 -9.83 -7.53
N ALA A 220 3.30 -9.57 -8.35
CA ALA A 220 3.44 -8.34 -9.11
C ALA A 220 2.98 -8.48 -10.55
N GLY A 221 2.36 -7.40 -11.09
CA GLY A 221 2.10 -7.24 -12.51
C GLY A 221 3.33 -6.77 -13.28
N HIS A 222 4.27 -6.11 -12.59
CA HIS A 222 5.53 -5.64 -13.15
C HIS A 222 6.66 -5.76 -12.13
N VAL A 223 7.87 -6.09 -12.59
CA VAL A 223 9.04 -6.28 -11.73
C VAL A 223 10.18 -5.40 -12.23
N ILE A 224 10.74 -4.61 -11.32
CA ILE A 224 11.96 -3.83 -11.58
C ILE A 224 13.12 -4.46 -10.82
N ASP A 225 14.17 -4.82 -11.54
CA ASP A 225 15.43 -5.28 -10.95
C ASP A 225 16.28 -4.08 -10.52
N ASN A 226 16.55 -3.99 -9.23
CA ASN A 226 17.40 -2.98 -8.62
C ASN A 226 18.71 -3.61 -8.09
N SER A 227 19.28 -4.55 -8.82
CA SER A 227 20.54 -5.22 -8.43
C SER A 227 21.78 -4.38 -8.71
N ALA A 228 21.77 -3.55 -9.76
CA ALA A 228 22.93 -2.78 -10.22
C ALA A 228 23.39 -1.69 -9.22
N GLY A 229 22.49 -1.12 -8.43
CA GLY A 229 22.83 -0.11 -7.42
C GLY A 229 23.20 1.27 -7.96
N ASP A 230 22.84 1.51 -9.21
CA ASP A 230 23.01 2.74 -9.96
C ASP A 230 21.66 3.40 -10.27
N ASP A 231 21.65 4.36 -11.18
CA ASP A 231 20.42 5.08 -11.60
C ASP A 231 19.47 4.24 -12.46
N SER A 232 19.79 2.96 -12.75
CA SER A 232 18.94 2.08 -13.57
C SER A 232 17.53 1.89 -13.00
N LEU A 233 17.38 1.91 -11.67
CA LEU A 233 16.07 1.90 -11.01
C LEU A 233 15.18 3.04 -11.53
N PHE A 234 15.72 4.24 -11.65
CA PHE A 234 14.96 5.43 -12.06
C PHE A 234 14.61 5.37 -13.55
N VAL A 235 15.52 4.85 -14.37
CA VAL A 235 15.26 4.63 -15.82
C VAL A 235 14.14 3.63 -16.00
N CYS A 236 14.18 2.49 -15.31
CA CYS A 236 13.11 1.49 -15.37
C CYS A 236 11.76 2.02 -14.87
N LEU A 237 11.75 2.90 -13.86
CA LEU A 237 10.53 3.56 -13.38
C LEU A 237 9.96 4.53 -14.42
N ASP A 238 10.81 5.30 -15.12
CA ASP A 238 10.38 6.19 -16.19
C ASP A 238 9.82 5.39 -17.39
N GLU A 239 10.48 4.31 -17.79
CA GLU A 239 9.98 3.39 -18.82
C GLU A 239 8.61 2.80 -18.41
N TRP A 240 8.44 2.37 -17.16
CA TRP A 240 7.17 1.86 -16.64
C TRP A 240 6.06 2.93 -16.70
N ILE A 241 6.37 4.20 -16.35
CA ILE A 241 5.42 5.33 -16.44
C ILE A 241 4.97 5.51 -17.90
N GLU A 242 5.91 5.50 -18.85
CA GLU A 242 5.63 5.65 -20.28
C GLU A 242 4.79 4.49 -20.83
N GLU A 243 5.13 3.25 -20.48
CA GLU A 243 4.38 2.05 -20.88
C GLU A 243 2.93 2.07 -20.40
N ARG A 244 2.68 2.63 -19.22
CA ARG A 244 1.34 2.78 -18.63
C ARG A 244 0.60 4.01 -19.14
N GLY A 245 1.24 4.85 -19.95
CA GLY A 245 0.64 6.08 -20.49
C GLY A 245 0.28 7.08 -19.38
N ILE A 246 1.00 7.08 -18.26
CA ILE A 246 0.76 8.00 -17.15
C ILE A 246 1.35 9.36 -17.54
N THR A 247 0.50 10.36 -17.70
CA THR A 247 0.91 11.72 -18.11
C THR A 247 0.66 12.72 -16.99
N GLY A 248 1.31 13.89 -17.05
CA GLY A 248 1.15 14.95 -16.04
C GLY A 248 2.01 14.75 -14.80
N LEU A 249 2.98 13.82 -14.85
CA LEU A 249 4.07 13.72 -13.89
C LEU A 249 5.16 14.70 -14.33
N ASP A 250 5.00 15.96 -14.05
CA ASP A 250 6.04 16.96 -14.26
C ASP A 250 6.94 17.01 -13.03
N GLY A 251 8.26 16.95 -13.24
CA GLY A 251 9.20 17.10 -12.14
C GLY A 251 8.92 18.36 -11.35
N ALA A 252 8.85 18.22 -10.03
CA ALA A 252 8.71 19.25 -9.00
C ALA A 252 8.37 20.66 -9.52
N GLY A 253 7.16 20.86 -9.95
CA GLY A 253 6.60 22.20 -10.24
C GLY A 253 6.38 22.92 -8.92
N THR A 254 7.24 23.88 -8.63
CA THR A 254 7.04 25.06 -7.80
C THR A 254 5.56 25.30 -7.41
N HIS A 255 5.16 24.79 -6.27
CA HIS A 255 4.10 25.42 -5.49
C HIS A 255 4.76 26.22 -4.37
N ALA A 256 4.96 27.53 -4.67
CA ALA A 256 5.30 28.56 -3.70
C ALA A 256 4.14 28.82 -2.78
#